data_db4f4f638be6ea20fc9b4d3d03025731
#
_entry.id   db4f4f638be6ea20fc9b4d3d03025731
#
_cell.length_a   1.000
_cell.length_b   1.000
_cell.length_c   1.000
_cell.angle_alpha   90.00
_cell.angle_beta   90.00
_cell.angle_gamma   90.00
#
_symmetry.space_group_name_H-M   'P 1'
#
loop_
_entity.id
_entity.type
_entity.pdbx_description
1 polymer ?
#
loop_
_entity_poly.entity_id
_entity_poly.type
_entity_poly.pdbx_seq_one_letter_code
_entity_poly.pdbx_strand_id
1 'polypeptide(L)'
;DAMRSESEKKKELFRVPKTFRDYSLDDQQKLIEEGKGFTVRLKIPDGITEFSDLVYGAIKVDNKELDDFIIARSDGSPTYNFVVAVDDSDMNISHVIRGDDHLANTPKQILVYKALGLAIPTFAHLPMILGSDKKRLSKRHAATNVQEYKERGFTPTSIINYLSLLGWNPDSDQEIFDISELINAFNFSQVQKKPATFDEKKLLWVSGQQMAKTETSAVIKEIEILDSNWGINQDSKYKKEVISLVKDRSKTLNDLIEISNVFFDDNVSYNKEMSSKVLDDNALQIIKDLYEALSIEENWMRDVIESIFDNLMTQHEVGLGKLIKPVRFALSGLGYGPGIFDMIILLGKDRCLERLSKAVKQ
;
A
#
# COMPACT_ATOMS: atom_id res chain seq x y z
N ASP A 1 11.04 38.98 17.64
CA ASP A 1 11.74 37.91 18.40
C ASP A 1 11.76 38.19 19.91
N ALA A 2 12.12 39.41 20.35
CA ALA A 2 12.13 39.76 21.78
C ALA A 2 10.78 39.60 22.48
N MET A 3 9.70 40.11 21.87
CA MET A 3 8.32 40.00 22.40
C MET A 3 7.83 38.55 22.41
N ARG A 4 8.18 37.74 21.41
CA ARG A 4 7.86 36.31 21.36
C ARG A 4 8.57 35.55 22.48
N SER A 5 9.85 35.81 22.67
CA SER A 5 10.65 35.22 23.75
C SER A 5 10.11 35.59 25.14
N GLU A 6 9.56 36.80 25.30
CA GLU A 6 8.94 37.26 26.56
C GLU A 6 7.60 36.53 26.82
N SER A 7 6.75 36.37 25.81
CA SER A 7 5.50 35.60 25.92
C SER A 7 5.75 34.12 26.21
N GLU A 8 6.77 33.51 25.59
CA GLU A 8 7.18 32.13 25.85
C GLU A 8 7.64 31.97 27.32
N LYS A 9 8.39 32.92 27.86
CA LYS A 9 8.80 32.90 29.29
C LYS A 9 7.60 33.01 30.24
N LYS A 10 6.56 33.77 29.85
CA LYS A 10 5.32 33.94 30.62
C LYS A 10 4.32 32.80 30.40
N LYS A 11 4.61 31.84 29.50
CA LYS A 11 3.68 30.79 29.06
C LYS A 11 2.37 31.33 28.50
N GLU A 12 2.40 32.53 27.94
CA GLU A 12 1.27 33.18 27.29
C GLU A 12 1.31 32.97 25.78
N LEU A 13 0.15 32.83 25.15
CA LEU A 13 0.07 32.75 23.69
C LEU A 13 0.57 34.08 23.09
N PHE A 14 1.71 34.04 22.37
CA PHE A 14 2.18 35.24 21.67
C PHE A 14 1.18 35.70 20.63
N ARG A 15 0.70 36.91 20.75
CA ARG A 15 -0.13 37.62 19.76
C ARG A 15 0.67 38.71 19.11
N VAL A 16 0.52 38.86 17.81
CA VAL A 16 1.17 39.95 17.06
C VAL A 16 0.61 41.27 17.50
N PRO A 17 1.46 42.25 17.90
CA PRO A 17 0.99 43.59 18.21
C PRO A 17 0.25 44.22 17.03
N LYS A 18 -0.91 44.82 17.29
CA LYS A 18 -1.74 45.47 16.26
C LYS A 18 -1.28 46.91 15.96
N THR A 19 -0.05 47.28 16.31
CA THR A 19 0.48 48.66 16.21
C THR A 19 0.32 49.26 14.80
N PHE A 20 0.57 48.48 13.76
CA PHE A 20 0.54 48.92 12.38
C PHE A 20 -0.78 48.58 11.65
N ARG A 21 -1.72 47.94 12.35
CA ARG A 21 -2.97 47.42 11.74
C ARG A 21 -3.85 48.54 11.17
N ASP A 22 -3.86 49.68 11.84
CA ASP A 22 -4.77 50.79 11.53
C ASP A 22 -4.06 51.98 10.90
N TYR A 23 -2.82 51.80 10.44
CA TYR A 23 -2.11 52.83 9.66
C TYR A 23 -2.83 53.07 8.34
N SER A 24 -2.95 54.38 7.97
CA SER A 24 -3.43 54.75 6.66
C SER A 24 -2.49 54.24 5.55
N LEU A 25 -2.98 54.17 4.33
CA LEU A 25 -2.12 53.81 3.18
C LEU A 25 -0.94 54.79 3.03
N ASP A 26 -1.16 56.05 3.31
CA ASP A 26 -0.13 57.11 3.26
C ASP A 26 0.94 56.90 4.33
N ASP A 27 0.56 56.47 5.55
CA ASP A 27 1.53 56.17 6.62
C ASP A 27 2.33 54.90 6.29
N GLN A 28 1.70 53.90 5.71
CA GLN A 28 2.37 52.70 5.26
C GLN A 28 3.36 53.02 4.13
N GLN A 29 2.95 53.84 3.15
CA GLN A 29 3.79 54.25 2.04
C GLN A 29 5.04 55.00 2.50
N LYS A 30 4.91 55.93 3.47
CA LYS A 30 6.04 56.64 4.07
C LYS A 30 7.07 55.67 4.69
N LEU A 31 6.60 54.65 5.41
CA LEU A 31 7.49 53.66 6.02
C LEU A 31 8.25 52.83 4.96
N ILE A 32 7.60 52.51 3.83
CA ILE A 32 8.21 51.84 2.70
C ILE A 32 9.29 52.72 2.06
N GLU A 33 9.01 53.98 1.84
CA GLU A 33 9.93 54.97 1.28
C GLU A 33 11.15 55.21 2.18
N GLU A 34 11.00 55.06 3.49
CA GLU A 34 12.11 55.08 4.45
C GLU A 34 13.03 53.84 4.36
N GLY A 35 12.74 52.89 3.47
CA GLY A 35 13.56 51.68 3.23
C GLY A 35 13.51 50.66 4.35
N LYS A 36 12.50 50.74 5.24
CA LYS A 36 12.32 49.75 6.30
C LYS A 36 11.77 48.46 5.73
N GLY A 37 12.39 47.34 6.11
CA GLY A 37 11.86 46.00 5.76
C GLY A 37 10.47 45.79 6.39
N PHE A 38 9.53 45.26 5.61
CA PHE A 38 8.15 45.04 6.04
C PHE A 38 7.63 43.67 5.58
N THR A 39 6.58 43.21 6.21
CA THR A 39 5.80 42.01 5.79
C THR A 39 4.36 42.45 5.57
N VAL A 40 3.70 41.87 4.58
CA VAL A 40 2.28 42.11 4.34
C VAL A 40 1.46 41.07 5.15
N ARG A 41 0.47 41.57 5.90
CA ARG A 41 -0.43 40.70 6.69
C ARG A 41 -1.87 40.89 6.23
N LEU A 42 -2.62 39.80 6.25
CA LEU A 42 -4.07 39.86 6.06
C LEU A 42 -4.70 40.42 7.33
N LYS A 43 -5.45 41.51 7.21
CA LYS A 43 -6.27 42.05 8.29
C LYS A 43 -7.51 41.18 8.47
N ILE A 44 -7.54 40.43 9.57
CA ILE A 44 -8.64 39.49 9.85
C ILE A 44 -9.84 40.28 10.37
N PRO A 45 -11.04 40.15 9.74
CA PRO A 45 -12.25 40.84 10.22
C PRO A 45 -12.72 40.23 11.55
N ASP A 46 -13.42 41.03 12.36
CA ASP A 46 -14.14 40.52 13.53
C ASP A 46 -15.26 39.57 13.11
N GLY A 47 -15.61 38.61 13.97
CA GLY A 47 -16.71 37.68 13.73
C GLY A 47 -16.28 36.24 13.70
N ILE A 48 -16.99 35.43 12.94
CA ILE A 48 -16.79 33.96 12.86
C ILE A 48 -16.52 33.56 11.40
N THR A 49 -15.50 32.77 11.18
CA THR A 49 -15.29 32.07 9.92
C THR A 49 -15.95 30.69 10.01
N GLU A 50 -16.94 30.48 9.16
CA GLU A 50 -17.74 29.25 9.11
C GLU A 50 -17.59 28.58 7.74
N PHE A 51 -17.48 27.27 7.73
CA PHE A 51 -17.48 26.45 6.52
C PHE A 51 -18.01 25.04 6.80
N SER A 52 -18.43 24.34 5.75
CA SER A 52 -18.83 22.95 5.82
C SER A 52 -17.74 22.07 5.24
N ASP A 53 -17.29 21.10 6.03
CA ASP A 53 -16.36 20.06 5.61
C ASP A 53 -17.13 18.77 5.33
N LEU A 54 -16.80 18.06 4.24
CA LEU A 54 -17.53 16.85 3.85
C LEU A 54 -17.40 15.71 4.86
N VAL A 55 -16.33 15.72 5.67
CA VAL A 55 -16.06 14.70 6.68
C VAL A 55 -16.40 15.20 8.07
N TYR A 56 -15.89 16.37 8.46
CA TYR A 56 -16.05 16.91 9.81
C TYR A 56 -17.38 17.64 10.02
N GLY A 57 -18.09 18.02 8.95
CA GLY A 57 -19.35 18.76 9.02
C GLY A 57 -19.14 20.27 9.20
N ALA A 58 -20.08 20.94 9.84
CA ALA A 58 -20.01 22.39 10.06
C ALA A 58 -18.91 22.74 11.08
N ILE A 59 -17.98 23.60 10.67
CA ILE A 59 -16.87 24.10 11.48
C ILE A 59 -17.00 25.61 11.62
N LYS A 60 -16.85 26.09 12.86
CA LYS A 60 -16.93 27.52 13.22
C LYS A 60 -15.67 27.87 14.01
N VAL A 61 -14.99 28.92 13.58
CA VAL A 61 -13.79 29.45 14.24
C VAL A 61 -14.01 30.92 14.53
N ASP A 62 -13.88 31.36 15.80
CA ASP A 62 -13.89 32.78 16.15
C ASP A 62 -12.63 33.45 15.59
N ASN A 63 -12.80 34.45 14.79
CA ASN A 63 -11.70 35.15 14.16
C ASN A 63 -10.74 35.81 15.17
N LYS A 64 -11.19 35.99 16.43
CA LYS A 64 -10.32 36.43 17.53
C LYS A 64 -9.24 35.39 17.89
N GLU A 65 -9.43 34.12 17.56
CA GLU A 65 -8.44 33.06 17.74
C GLU A 65 -7.37 33.09 16.65
N LEU A 66 -7.64 33.76 15.54
CA LEU A 66 -6.72 33.93 14.43
C LEU A 66 -5.94 35.24 14.56
N ASP A 67 -4.63 35.21 14.39
CA ASP A 67 -3.81 36.43 14.27
C ASP A 67 -3.79 36.91 12.81
N ASP A 68 -3.58 38.23 12.63
CA ASP A 68 -3.27 38.79 11.32
C ASP A 68 -2.00 38.08 10.77
N PHE A 69 -2.19 37.09 9.94
CA PHE A 69 -1.09 36.27 9.46
C PHE A 69 -0.39 36.85 8.24
N ILE A 70 0.90 36.55 8.10
CA ILE A 70 1.72 37.03 6.98
C ILE A 70 1.25 36.36 5.70
N ILE A 71 0.99 37.16 4.64
CA ILE A 71 0.70 36.70 3.29
C ILE A 71 1.88 36.91 2.35
N ALA A 72 2.71 37.95 2.59
CA ALA A 72 3.99 38.13 1.89
C ALA A 72 5.11 38.47 2.89
N ARG A 73 6.27 37.85 2.72
CA ARG A 73 7.48 38.06 3.52
C ARG A 73 8.20 39.32 3.11
N SER A 74 9.21 39.73 3.88
CA SER A 74 10.00 40.93 3.63
C SER A 74 10.83 40.84 2.34
N ASP A 75 11.08 39.67 1.82
CA ASP A 75 11.72 39.42 0.52
C ASP A 75 10.73 39.40 -0.65
N GLY A 76 9.45 39.68 -0.38
CA GLY A 76 8.36 39.66 -1.36
C GLY A 76 7.78 38.25 -1.61
N SER A 77 8.37 37.18 -1.07
CA SER A 77 7.85 35.82 -1.27
C SER A 77 6.51 35.62 -0.54
N PRO A 78 5.51 35.00 -1.20
CA PRO A 78 4.23 34.72 -0.57
C PRO A 78 4.32 33.58 0.43
N THR A 79 3.33 33.48 1.34
CA THR A 79 3.25 32.39 2.30
C THR A 79 2.28 31.30 1.82
N TYR A 80 2.45 30.09 2.37
CA TYR A 80 1.68 28.91 1.99
C TYR A 80 0.16 29.14 1.91
N ASN A 81 -0.46 29.69 2.97
CA ASN A 81 -1.92 29.86 3.00
C ASN A 81 -2.44 30.84 1.94
N PHE A 82 -1.61 31.79 1.52
CA PHE A 82 -1.95 32.74 0.46
C PHE A 82 -1.79 32.08 -0.92
N VAL A 83 -0.63 31.45 -1.17
CA VAL A 83 -0.31 30.79 -2.45
C VAL A 83 -1.36 29.74 -2.79
N VAL A 84 -1.64 28.82 -1.85
CA VAL A 84 -2.60 27.75 -2.09
C VAL A 84 -3.98 28.26 -2.48
N ALA A 85 -4.46 29.33 -1.83
CA ALA A 85 -5.78 29.89 -2.17
C ALA A 85 -5.81 30.52 -3.57
N VAL A 86 -4.70 31.16 -3.99
CA VAL A 86 -4.60 31.75 -5.32
C VAL A 86 -4.46 30.65 -6.38
N ASP A 87 -3.54 29.71 -6.19
CA ASP A 87 -3.30 28.61 -7.13
C ASP A 87 -4.54 27.74 -7.32
N ASP A 88 -5.22 27.35 -6.24
CA ASP A 88 -6.46 26.58 -6.30
C ASP A 88 -7.55 27.33 -7.07
N SER A 89 -7.64 28.65 -6.90
CA SER A 89 -8.59 29.46 -7.65
C SER A 89 -8.25 29.57 -9.13
N ASP A 90 -6.98 29.83 -9.46
CA ASP A 90 -6.50 29.95 -10.86
C ASP A 90 -6.63 28.62 -11.61
N MET A 91 -6.45 27.51 -10.91
CA MET A 91 -6.62 26.15 -11.44
C MET A 91 -8.08 25.68 -11.44
N ASN A 92 -9.03 26.49 -10.97
CA ASN A 92 -10.44 26.16 -10.83
C ASN A 92 -10.68 24.87 -10.02
N ILE A 93 -9.96 24.70 -8.92
CA ILE A 93 -10.12 23.57 -8.00
C ILE A 93 -11.49 23.65 -7.34
N SER A 94 -12.34 22.66 -7.57
CA SER A 94 -13.68 22.58 -6.99
C SER A 94 -13.70 21.97 -5.59
N HIS A 95 -12.79 21.03 -5.31
CA HIS A 95 -12.71 20.28 -4.06
C HIS A 95 -11.26 20.19 -3.57
N VAL A 96 -11.04 20.57 -2.32
CA VAL A 96 -9.74 20.40 -1.63
C VAL A 96 -9.86 19.24 -0.66
N ILE A 97 -9.27 18.08 -1.04
CA ILE A 97 -9.28 16.85 -0.25
C ILE A 97 -7.86 16.61 0.27
N ARG A 98 -7.68 16.64 1.62
CA ARG A 98 -6.33 16.57 2.21
C ARG A 98 -6.34 16.02 3.63
N GLY A 99 -5.19 15.84 4.24
CA GLY A 99 -5.08 15.42 5.64
C GLY A 99 -5.64 16.46 6.62
N ASP A 100 -6.15 15.97 7.75
CA ASP A 100 -6.73 16.81 8.81
C ASP A 100 -5.71 17.65 9.59
N ASP A 101 -4.42 17.39 9.41
CA ASP A 101 -3.34 18.27 9.88
C ASP A 101 -3.39 19.67 9.25
N HIS A 102 -4.09 19.81 8.13
CA HIS A 102 -4.37 21.10 7.49
C HIS A 102 -5.70 21.77 7.89
N LEU A 103 -6.49 21.13 8.76
CA LEU A 103 -7.80 21.66 9.16
C LEU A 103 -7.71 23.08 9.76
N ALA A 104 -6.68 23.33 10.59
CA ALA A 104 -6.41 24.63 11.17
C ALA A 104 -5.97 25.72 10.16
N ASN A 105 -5.58 25.35 8.95
CA ASN A 105 -5.22 26.28 7.88
C ASN A 105 -6.46 26.75 7.11
N THR A 106 -7.50 25.95 7.05
CA THR A 106 -8.69 26.20 6.23
C THR A 106 -9.38 27.53 6.54
N PRO A 107 -9.61 27.95 7.80
CA PRO A 107 -10.18 29.26 8.10
C PRO A 107 -9.35 30.42 7.55
N LYS A 108 -8.01 30.29 7.60
CA LYS A 108 -7.09 31.31 7.05
C LYS A 108 -7.21 31.42 5.54
N GLN A 109 -7.26 30.28 4.85
CA GLN A 109 -7.43 30.23 3.39
C GLN A 109 -8.79 30.77 2.96
N ILE A 110 -9.87 30.44 3.68
CA ILE A 110 -11.19 31.02 3.44
C ILE A 110 -11.18 32.54 3.55
N LEU A 111 -10.46 33.10 4.51
CA LEU A 111 -10.30 34.52 4.64
C LEU A 111 -9.51 35.14 3.47
N VAL A 112 -8.54 34.43 2.90
CA VAL A 112 -7.85 34.87 1.68
C VAL A 112 -8.80 34.85 0.49
N TYR A 113 -9.56 33.77 0.25
CA TYR A 113 -10.57 33.71 -0.81
C TYR A 113 -11.56 34.87 -0.71
N LYS A 114 -12.08 35.14 0.50
CA LYS A 114 -13.02 36.26 0.72
C LYS A 114 -12.38 37.61 0.45
N ALA A 115 -11.14 37.84 0.90
CA ALA A 115 -10.45 39.11 0.72
C ALA A 115 -10.15 39.42 -0.74
N LEU A 116 -9.91 38.35 -1.56
CA LEU A 116 -9.65 38.49 -3.00
C LEU A 116 -10.92 38.39 -3.86
N GLY A 117 -12.09 38.13 -3.26
CA GLY A 117 -13.34 37.94 -4.00
C GLY A 117 -13.38 36.67 -4.82
N LEU A 118 -12.60 35.61 -4.43
CA LEU A 118 -12.49 34.35 -5.13
C LEU A 118 -13.55 33.35 -4.66
N ALA A 119 -13.92 32.40 -5.54
CA ALA A 119 -14.81 31.30 -5.18
C ALA A 119 -14.13 30.36 -4.16
N ILE A 120 -14.87 29.98 -3.12
CA ILE A 120 -14.36 29.09 -2.08
C ILE A 120 -14.64 27.65 -2.51
N PRO A 121 -13.62 26.77 -2.60
CA PRO A 121 -13.82 25.36 -2.93
C PRO A 121 -14.53 24.61 -1.79
N THR A 122 -15.04 23.43 -2.10
CA THR A 122 -15.51 22.47 -1.09
C THR A 122 -14.32 21.81 -0.40
N PHE A 123 -14.37 21.65 0.92
CA PHE A 123 -13.29 21.02 1.71
C PHE A 123 -13.68 19.63 2.20
N ALA A 124 -12.71 18.72 2.20
CA ALA A 124 -12.80 17.43 2.85
C ALA A 124 -11.45 17.13 3.55
N HIS A 125 -11.47 17.00 4.86
CA HIS A 125 -10.27 16.65 5.62
C HIS A 125 -10.33 15.18 6.03
N LEU A 126 -9.31 14.41 5.61
CA LEU A 126 -9.20 12.99 5.88
C LEU A 126 -8.38 12.75 7.14
N PRO A 127 -8.71 11.73 7.95
CA PRO A 127 -7.96 11.42 9.15
C PRO A 127 -6.53 11.00 8.82
N MET A 128 -5.62 11.24 9.76
CA MET A 128 -4.23 10.82 9.64
C MET A 128 -4.12 9.29 9.62
N ILE A 129 -3.17 8.79 8.82
CA ILE A 129 -2.77 7.38 8.84
C ILE A 129 -1.62 7.21 9.82
N LEU A 130 -1.78 6.28 10.76
CA LEU A 130 -0.81 5.97 11.80
C LEU A 130 -0.09 4.64 11.52
N GLY A 131 1.13 4.51 11.98
CA GLY A 131 1.84 3.23 12.06
C GLY A 131 1.33 2.37 13.23
N SER A 132 1.89 1.17 13.36
CA SER A 132 1.56 0.24 14.45
C SER A 132 1.90 0.79 15.85
N ASP A 133 2.81 1.75 15.94
CA ASP A 133 3.18 2.48 17.16
C ASP A 133 2.24 3.65 17.48
N LYS A 134 1.16 3.82 16.74
CA LYS A 134 0.18 4.92 16.84
C LYS A 134 0.75 6.31 16.56
N LYS A 135 1.94 6.40 15.97
CA LYS A 135 2.50 7.66 15.47
C LYS A 135 2.20 7.82 13.99
N ARG A 136 2.28 9.06 13.48
CA ARG A 136 2.12 9.34 12.05
C ARG A 136 2.93 8.37 11.20
N LEU A 137 2.32 7.78 10.18
CA LEU A 137 2.99 6.85 9.27
C LEU A 137 4.23 7.51 8.67
N SER A 138 5.34 6.80 8.70
CA SER A 138 6.64 7.26 8.22
C SER A 138 7.43 6.11 7.62
N LYS A 139 8.53 6.39 6.93
CA LYS A 139 9.43 5.39 6.33
C LYS A 139 9.89 4.27 7.28
N ARG A 140 9.79 4.48 8.60
CA ARG A 140 10.15 3.46 9.60
C ARG A 140 9.07 2.40 9.80
N HIS A 141 7.83 2.67 9.40
CA HIS A 141 6.68 1.82 9.71
C HIS A 141 6.26 0.93 8.53
N ALA A 142 6.37 1.47 7.31
CA ALA A 142 6.02 0.78 6.07
C ALA A 142 6.60 1.55 4.89
N ALA A 143 6.50 0.97 3.70
CA ALA A 143 6.68 1.71 2.47
C ALA A 143 5.75 2.94 2.48
N THR A 144 6.30 4.12 2.20
CA THR A 144 5.53 5.37 2.17
C THR A 144 5.37 5.90 0.74
N ASN A 145 6.04 5.26 -0.21
CA ASN A 145 5.99 5.58 -1.61
C ASN A 145 5.25 4.46 -2.37
N VAL A 146 4.34 4.82 -3.26
CA VAL A 146 3.59 3.85 -4.09
C VAL A 146 4.54 2.96 -4.92
N GLN A 147 5.67 3.50 -5.37
CA GLN A 147 6.68 2.75 -6.12
C GLN A 147 7.25 1.56 -5.32
N GLU A 148 7.47 1.72 -4.02
CA GLU A 148 7.96 0.65 -3.15
C GLU A 148 6.95 -0.52 -3.06
N TYR A 149 5.63 -0.23 -3.05
CA TYR A 149 4.61 -1.28 -3.10
C TYR A 149 4.58 -2.00 -4.44
N LYS A 150 4.78 -1.29 -5.55
CA LYS A 150 4.92 -1.91 -6.88
C LYS A 150 6.12 -2.86 -6.91
N GLU A 151 7.29 -2.45 -6.40
CA GLU A 151 8.50 -3.27 -6.32
C GLU A 151 8.31 -4.51 -5.43
N ARG A 152 7.46 -4.42 -4.41
CA ARG A 152 7.04 -5.53 -3.56
C ARG A 152 5.99 -6.43 -4.24
N GLY A 153 5.57 -6.11 -5.44
CA GLY A 153 4.64 -6.92 -6.24
C GLY A 153 3.16 -6.75 -5.89
N PHE A 154 2.77 -5.66 -5.23
CA PHE A 154 1.35 -5.35 -5.03
C PHE A 154 0.75 -4.81 -6.33
N THR A 155 -0.44 -5.30 -6.69
CA THR A 155 -1.18 -4.76 -7.84
C THR A 155 -1.82 -3.41 -7.52
N PRO A 156 -2.02 -2.53 -8.52
CA PRO A 156 -2.72 -1.25 -8.32
C PRO A 156 -4.10 -1.43 -7.66
N THR A 157 -4.86 -2.43 -8.09
CA THR A 157 -6.20 -2.73 -7.55
C THR A 157 -6.14 -3.09 -6.07
N SER A 158 -5.15 -3.90 -5.66
CA SER A 158 -4.95 -4.26 -4.25
C SER A 158 -4.65 -3.05 -3.38
N ILE A 159 -3.78 -2.15 -3.84
CA ILE A 159 -3.41 -0.94 -3.11
C ILE A 159 -4.60 0.02 -3.01
N ILE A 160 -5.31 0.27 -4.10
CA ILE A 160 -6.48 1.18 -4.11
C ILE A 160 -7.56 0.63 -3.17
N ASN A 161 -7.89 -0.67 -3.26
CA ASN A 161 -8.88 -1.28 -2.39
C ASN A 161 -8.47 -1.16 -0.90
N TYR A 162 -7.23 -1.50 -0.56
CA TYR A 162 -6.76 -1.40 0.83
C TYR A 162 -6.76 0.04 1.34
N LEU A 163 -6.24 1.00 0.55
CA LEU A 163 -6.22 2.41 0.93
C LEU A 163 -7.64 2.97 1.12
N SER A 164 -8.61 2.52 0.32
CA SER A 164 -10.00 2.92 0.48
C SER A 164 -10.57 2.51 1.85
N LEU A 165 -10.16 1.35 2.37
CA LEU A 165 -10.60 0.88 3.69
C LEU A 165 -9.89 1.60 4.85
N LEU A 166 -8.83 2.37 4.58
CA LEU A 166 -8.15 3.16 5.61
C LEU A 166 -8.95 4.43 5.93
N GLY A 167 -9.82 4.30 6.92
CA GLY A 167 -10.64 5.41 7.40
C GLY A 167 -11.98 5.60 6.69
N TRP A 168 -12.36 4.68 5.79
CA TRP A 168 -13.71 4.63 5.23
C TRP A 168 -14.35 3.27 5.55
N ASN A 169 -15.62 3.28 5.97
CA ASN A 169 -16.41 2.06 6.20
C ASN A 169 -17.60 2.04 5.24
N PRO A 170 -17.68 1.06 4.34
CA PRO A 170 -18.88 0.86 3.53
C PRO A 170 -20.07 0.49 4.41
N ASP A 171 -21.30 0.69 3.91
CA ASP A 171 -22.53 0.27 4.60
C ASP A 171 -22.77 -1.25 4.54
N SER A 172 -21.73 -2.01 4.24
CA SER A 172 -21.77 -3.47 4.12
C SER A 172 -20.51 -4.09 4.73
N ASP A 173 -20.54 -5.40 4.97
CA ASP A 173 -19.35 -6.16 5.39
C ASP A 173 -18.38 -6.47 4.23
N GLN A 174 -18.63 -5.90 3.04
CA GLN A 174 -17.76 -6.09 1.90
C GLN A 174 -16.44 -5.36 2.12
N GLU A 175 -15.32 -6.06 1.91
CA GLU A 175 -13.96 -5.50 2.02
C GLU A 175 -13.19 -5.60 0.71
N ILE A 176 -13.65 -6.44 -0.24
CA ILE A 176 -12.99 -6.65 -1.53
C ILE A 176 -13.83 -6.05 -2.64
N PHE A 177 -13.31 -4.99 -3.22
CA PHE A 177 -13.97 -4.18 -4.24
C PHE A 177 -13.13 -4.11 -5.51
N ASP A 178 -13.74 -4.18 -6.66
CA ASP A 178 -13.14 -3.64 -7.87
C ASP A 178 -13.31 -2.10 -7.92
N ILE A 179 -12.66 -1.46 -8.89
CA ILE A 179 -12.67 0.00 -9.01
C ILE A 179 -14.10 0.54 -9.23
N SER A 180 -14.92 -0.16 -10.02
CA SER A 180 -16.29 0.26 -10.31
C SER A 180 -17.18 0.13 -9.08
N GLU A 181 -17.01 -0.96 -8.33
CA GLU A 181 -17.70 -1.17 -7.05
C GLU A 181 -17.32 -0.07 -6.04
N LEU A 182 -16.02 0.27 -5.94
CA LEU A 182 -15.53 1.35 -5.06
C LEU A 182 -16.13 2.70 -5.41
N ILE A 183 -16.13 3.07 -6.71
CA ILE A 183 -16.70 4.34 -7.18
C ILE A 183 -18.19 4.43 -6.82
N ASN A 184 -18.94 3.34 -6.96
CA ASN A 184 -20.37 3.31 -6.68
C ASN A 184 -20.70 3.31 -5.18
N ALA A 185 -19.83 2.71 -4.36
CA ALA A 185 -20.05 2.57 -2.92
C ALA A 185 -19.53 3.76 -2.12
N PHE A 186 -18.50 4.46 -2.61
CA PHE A 186 -17.81 5.50 -1.85
C PHE A 186 -18.70 6.70 -1.57
N ASN A 187 -18.72 7.12 -0.29
CA ASN A 187 -19.39 8.33 0.16
C ASN A 187 -18.58 8.99 1.28
N PHE A 188 -18.39 10.31 1.20
CA PHE A 188 -17.68 11.07 2.23
C PHE A 188 -18.34 11.01 3.61
N SER A 189 -19.66 10.84 3.70
CA SER A 189 -20.37 10.72 4.99
C SER A 189 -19.95 9.48 5.80
N GLN A 190 -19.35 8.48 5.15
CA GLN A 190 -18.87 7.24 5.76
C GLN A 190 -17.37 7.29 6.10
N VAL A 191 -16.68 8.39 5.76
CA VAL A 191 -15.28 8.58 6.14
C VAL A 191 -15.20 8.83 7.65
N GLN A 192 -14.36 8.05 8.32
CA GLN A 192 -14.13 8.15 9.76
C GLN A 192 -13.41 9.46 10.10
N LYS A 193 -13.72 10.01 11.29
CA LYS A 193 -12.99 11.17 11.84
C LYS A 193 -11.79 10.75 12.70
N LYS A 194 -11.68 9.47 13.01
CA LYS A 194 -10.59 8.93 13.82
C LYS A 194 -9.44 8.46 12.93
N PRO A 195 -8.18 8.67 13.35
CA PRO A 195 -7.03 8.17 12.64
C PRO A 195 -7.12 6.66 12.39
N ALA A 196 -6.77 6.23 11.17
CA ALA A 196 -6.68 4.82 10.80
C ALA A 196 -5.25 4.31 11.04
N THR A 197 -5.12 3.06 11.46
CA THR A 197 -3.80 2.42 11.61
C THR A 197 -3.50 1.58 10.38
N PHE A 198 -2.33 1.78 9.78
CA PHE A 198 -1.85 0.96 8.67
C PHE A 198 -1.52 -0.45 9.18
N ASP A 199 -2.19 -1.46 8.63
CA ASP A 199 -2.01 -2.88 8.94
C ASP A 199 -1.51 -3.62 7.69
N GLU A 200 -0.24 -4.01 7.71
CA GLU A 200 0.39 -4.73 6.60
C GLU A 200 -0.19 -6.14 6.40
N LYS A 201 -0.63 -6.80 7.48
CA LYS A 201 -1.28 -8.11 7.38
C LYS A 201 -2.60 -8.00 6.65
N LYS A 202 -3.37 -6.94 6.92
CA LYS A 202 -4.61 -6.66 6.22
C LYS A 202 -4.35 -6.32 4.74
N LEU A 203 -3.31 -5.55 4.43
CA LEU A 203 -2.92 -5.27 3.05
C LEU A 203 -2.59 -6.58 2.30
N LEU A 204 -1.77 -7.45 2.89
CA LEU A 204 -1.44 -8.75 2.30
C LEU A 204 -2.67 -9.64 2.11
N TRP A 205 -3.62 -9.59 3.05
CA TRP A 205 -4.88 -10.31 2.92
C TRP A 205 -5.73 -9.78 1.77
N VAL A 206 -5.93 -8.46 1.70
CA VAL A 206 -6.66 -7.80 0.59
C VAL A 206 -6.01 -8.15 -0.75
N SER A 207 -4.68 -8.08 -0.82
CA SER A 207 -3.92 -8.39 -2.02
C SER A 207 -4.12 -9.85 -2.47
N GLY A 208 -4.07 -10.81 -1.54
CA GLY A 208 -4.37 -12.21 -1.84
C GLY A 208 -5.79 -12.44 -2.35
N GLN A 209 -6.80 -11.76 -1.76
CA GLN A 209 -8.18 -11.85 -2.20
C GLN A 209 -8.38 -11.24 -3.61
N GLN A 210 -7.75 -10.11 -3.89
CA GLN A 210 -7.76 -9.49 -5.22
C GLN A 210 -7.06 -10.39 -6.25
N MET A 211 -5.93 -10.99 -5.89
CA MET A 211 -5.20 -11.92 -6.74
C MET A 211 -6.06 -13.13 -7.13
N ALA A 212 -6.72 -13.75 -6.16
CA ALA A 212 -7.62 -14.89 -6.40
C ALA A 212 -8.80 -14.52 -7.31
N LYS A 213 -9.39 -13.32 -7.13
CA LYS A 213 -10.52 -12.81 -7.93
C LYS A 213 -10.12 -12.42 -9.36
N THR A 214 -8.86 -12.02 -9.59
CA THR A 214 -8.39 -11.52 -10.88
C THR A 214 -8.24 -12.64 -11.91
N GLU A 215 -8.67 -12.39 -13.15
CA GLU A 215 -8.50 -13.32 -14.26
C GLU A 215 -7.03 -13.67 -14.50
N THR A 216 -6.74 -14.96 -14.70
CA THR A 216 -5.37 -15.48 -14.88
C THR A 216 -4.60 -14.75 -15.99
N SER A 217 -5.27 -14.40 -17.08
CA SER A 217 -4.65 -13.68 -18.19
C SER A 217 -4.28 -12.23 -17.84
N ALA A 218 -5.02 -11.59 -16.94
CA ALA A 218 -4.69 -10.27 -16.43
C ALA A 218 -3.52 -10.31 -15.44
N VAL A 219 -3.48 -11.31 -14.57
CA VAL A 219 -2.35 -11.56 -13.65
C VAL A 219 -1.06 -11.77 -14.43
N ILE A 220 -1.08 -12.58 -15.50
CA ILE A 220 0.10 -12.81 -16.35
C ILE A 220 0.63 -11.51 -16.94
N LYS A 221 -0.24 -10.63 -17.44
CA LYS A 221 0.18 -9.31 -17.97
C LYS A 221 0.86 -8.44 -16.90
N GLU A 222 0.30 -8.42 -15.68
CA GLU A 222 0.91 -7.67 -14.56
C GLU A 222 2.30 -8.22 -14.18
N ILE A 223 2.48 -9.56 -14.21
CA ILE A 223 3.80 -10.18 -13.99
C ILE A 223 4.77 -9.77 -15.09
N GLU A 224 4.36 -9.83 -16.36
CA GLU A 224 5.21 -9.47 -17.51
C GLU A 224 5.60 -7.98 -17.52
N ILE A 225 4.76 -7.10 -16.94
CA ILE A 225 5.10 -5.69 -16.72
C ILE A 225 6.13 -5.53 -15.61
N LEU A 226 6.05 -6.35 -14.56
CA LEU A 226 6.97 -6.30 -13.42
C LEU A 226 8.32 -6.94 -13.77
N ASP A 227 8.29 -8.09 -14.43
CA ASP A 227 9.46 -8.84 -14.90
C ASP A 227 9.27 -9.33 -16.34
N SER A 228 9.86 -8.61 -17.28
CA SER A 228 9.78 -8.92 -18.72
C SER A 228 10.47 -10.23 -19.12
N ASN A 229 11.34 -10.78 -18.27
CA ASN A 229 12.04 -12.05 -18.51
C ASN A 229 11.28 -13.25 -17.96
N TRP A 230 10.23 -13.02 -17.15
CA TRP A 230 9.47 -14.09 -16.54
C TRP A 230 8.85 -15.03 -17.60
N GLY A 231 9.23 -16.33 -17.53
CA GLY A 231 8.71 -17.34 -18.43
C GLY A 231 8.85 -17.03 -19.94
N ILE A 232 9.89 -16.29 -20.34
CA ILE A 232 10.08 -15.79 -21.72
C ILE A 232 10.11 -16.94 -22.75
N ASN A 233 10.58 -18.12 -22.38
CA ASN A 233 10.69 -19.29 -23.24
C ASN A 233 9.51 -20.28 -23.10
N GLN A 234 8.48 -19.92 -22.30
CA GLN A 234 7.35 -20.77 -22.03
C GLN A 234 6.16 -20.39 -22.93
N ASP A 235 5.41 -21.40 -23.37
CA ASP A 235 4.19 -21.13 -24.15
C ASP A 235 3.06 -20.55 -23.26
N SER A 236 2.15 -19.82 -23.89
CA SER A 236 1.08 -19.12 -23.19
C SER A 236 0.10 -20.03 -22.47
N LYS A 237 -0.09 -21.28 -22.94
CA LYS A 237 -0.99 -22.24 -22.31
C LYS A 237 -0.37 -22.74 -21.02
N TYR A 238 0.90 -23.10 -21.06
CA TYR A 238 1.65 -23.55 -19.87
C TYR A 238 1.74 -22.48 -18.80
N LYS A 239 2.04 -21.22 -19.20
CA LYS A 239 1.98 -20.08 -18.28
C LYS A 239 0.62 -19.96 -17.57
N LYS A 240 -0.49 -20.11 -18.32
CA LYS A 240 -1.85 -20.06 -17.75
C LYS A 240 -2.11 -21.21 -16.77
N GLU A 241 -1.70 -22.41 -17.11
CA GLU A 241 -1.85 -23.59 -16.24
C GLU A 241 -1.06 -23.39 -14.92
N VAL A 242 0.19 -22.94 -15.01
CA VAL A 242 1.03 -22.64 -13.84
C VAL A 242 0.40 -21.56 -12.97
N ILE A 243 0.03 -20.40 -13.54
CA ILE A 243 -0.54 -19.30 -12.76
C ILE A 243 -1.89 -19.68 -12.16
N SER A 244 -2.73 -20.41 -12.89
CA SER A 244 -4.00 -20.92 -12.35
C SER A 244 -3.81 -21.83 -11.13
N LEU A 245 -2.71 -22.58 -11.11
CA LEU A 245 -2.39 -23.48 -10.00
C LEU A 245 -1.88 -22.72 -8.76
N VAL A 246 -1.15 -21.61 -8.93
CA VAL A 246 -0.42 -20.96 -7.83
C VAL A 246 -1.06 -19.68 -7.31
N LYS A 247 -1.95 -19.01 -8.09
CA LYS A 247 -2.44 -17.67 -7.78
C LYS A 247 -3.21 -17.58 -6.47
N ASP A 248 -4.02 -18.57 -6.11
CA ASP A 248 -4.84 -18.55 -4.89
C ASP A 248 -4.02 -18.67 -3.60
N ARG A 249 -2.74 -19.00 -3.73
CA ARG A 249 -1.79 -19.15 -2.61
C ARG A 249 -0.81 -17.99 -2.50
N SER A 250 -0.84 -17.09 -3.47
CA SER A 250 0.06 -15.95 -3.59
C SER A 250 -0.65 -14.68 -3.13
N LYS A 251 0.08 -13.79 -2.52
CA LYS A 251 -0.43 -12.50 -2.04
C LYS A 251 0.10 -11.34 -2.87
N THR A 252 1.23 -11.53 -3.52
CA THR A 252 1.90 -10.55 -4.37
C THR A 252 2.31 -11.16 -5.71
N LEU A 253 2.60 -10.33 -6.70
CA LEU A 253 3.18 -10.78 -7.96
C LEU A 253 4.57 -11.41 -7.76
N ASN A 254 5.34 -10.92 -6.77
CA ASN A 254 6.64 -11.50 -6.43
C ASN A 254 6.50 -12.95 -5.92
N ASP A 255 5.48 -13.22 -5.09
CA ASP A 255 5.18 -14.60 -4.66
C ASP A 255 4.85 -15.48 -5.86
N LEU A 256 4.07 -14.95 -6.83
CA LEU A 256 3.73 -15.67 -8.06
C LEU A 256 4.95 -15.97 -8.91
N ILE A 257 5.84 -14.98 -9.09
CA ILE A 257 7.10 -15.15 -9.83
C ILE A 257 7.95 -16.24 -9.17
N GLU A 258 8.14 -16.15 -7.85
CA GLU A 258 8.95 -17.13 -7.11
C GLU A 258 8.41 -18.55 -7.26
N ILE A 259 7.11 -18.75 -7.01
CA ILE A 259 6.50 -20.08 -7.07
C ILE A 259 6.42 -20.60 -8.51
N SER A 260 6.11 -19.72 -9.48
CA SER A 260 5.98 -20.14 -10.89
C SER A 260 7.33 -20.46 -11.54
N ASN A 261 8.42 -19.81 -11.13
CA ASN A 261 9.76 -20.13 -11.61
C ASN A 261 10.15 -21.57 -11.31
N VAL A 262 9.60 -22.20 -10.27
CA VAL A 262 9.75 -23.64 -10.04
C VAL A 262 9.36 -24.47 -11.26
N PHE A 263 8.38 -24.02 -12.04
CA PHE A 263 7.89 -24.75 -13.22
C PHE A 263 8.65 -24.36 -14.51
N PHE A 264 9.35 -23.23 -14.51
CA PHE A 264 10.02 -22.70 -15.70
C PHE A 264 11.52 -22.99 -15.72
N ASP A 265 12.14 -23.06 -14.54
CA ASP A 265 13.57 -23.32 -14.43
C ASP A 265 13.87 -24.83 -14.49
N ASP A 266 14.87 -25.19 -15.24
CA ASP A 266 15.33 -26.60 -15.30
C ASP A 266 16.13 -26.96 -14.04
N ASN A 267 16.74 -25.96 -13.37
CA ASN A 267 17.56 -26.19 -12.19
C ASN A 267 16.86 -25.71 -10.93
N VAL A 268 16.71 -26.59 -9.96
CA VAL A 268 16.29 -26.25 -8.60
C VAL A 268 17.51 -25.88 -7.77
N SER A 269 17.45 -24.72 -7.10
CA SER A 269 18.44 -24.34 -6.09
C SER A 269 17.91 -24.68 -4.70
N TYR A 270 18.76 -25.30 -3.88
CA TYR A 270 18.39 -25.71 -2.54
C TYR A 270 19.08 -24.84 -1.49
N ASN A 271 18.31 -24.26 -0.59
CA ASN A 271 18.85 -23.56 0.57
C ASN A 271 19.45 -24.57 1.56
N LYS A 272 20.74 -24.43 1.89
CA LYS A 272 21.48 -25.38 2.74
C LYS A 272 20.87 -25.55 4.14
N GLU A 273 20.41 -24.45 4.76
CA GLU A 273 19.78 -24.50 6.09
C GLU A 273 18.45 -25.26 6.05
N MET A 274 17.67 -25.06 4.99
CA MET A 274 16.41 -25.76 4.80
C MET A 274 16.65 -27.23 4.42
N SER A 275 17.64 -27.53 3.58
CA SER A 275 18.04 -28.90 3.24
C SER A 275 18.31 -29.72 4.49
N SER A 276 19.16 -29.24 5.39
CA SER A 276 19.50 -29.95 6.63
C SER A 276 18.33 -30.17 7.60
N LYS A 277 17.25 -29.36 7.49
CA LYS A 277 16.04 -29.49 8.31
C LYS A 277 14.99 -30.42 7.70
N VAL A 278 15.01 -30.62 6.38
CA VAL A 278 13.92 -31.26 5.64
C VAL A 278 14.38 -32.60 5.04
N LEU A 279 15.65 -32.72 4.69
CA LEU A 279 16.24 -33.90 4.07
C LEU A 279 17.09 -34.68 5.09
N ASP A 280 16.43 -35.30 6.08
CA ASP A 280 17.05 -36.31 6.95
C ASP A 280 17.13 -37.67 6.24
N ASP A 281 17.82 -38.64 6.85
CA ASP A 281 18.03 -39.96 6.25
C ASP A 281 16.70 -40.65 5.85
N ASN A 282 15.66 -40.50 6.65
CA ASN A 282 14.34 -41.06 6.34
C ASN A 282 13.68 -40.35 5.15
N ALA A 283 13.77 -39.02 5.09
CA ALA A 283 13.29 -38.24 3.97
C ALA A 283 14.01 -38.59 2.65
N LEU A 284 15.32 -38.76 2.72
CA LEU A 284 16.12 -39.19 1.55
C LEU A 284 15.73 -40.59 1.07
N GLN A 285 15.45 -41.53 1.98
CA GLN A 285 14.95 -42.85 1.62
C GLN A 285 13.57 -42.77 0.96
N ILE A 286 12.65 -41.98 1.51
CA ILE A 286 11.33 -41.73 0.90
C ILE A 286 11.46 -41.17 -0.52
N ILE A 287 12.34 -40.18 -0.72
CA ILE A 287 12.56 -39.57 -2.04
C ILE A 287 13.12 -40.60 -3.03
N LYS A 288 14.03 -41.49 -2.57
CA LYS A 288 14.59 -42.53 -3.38
C LYS A 288 13.53 -43.57 -3.82
N ASP A 289 12.71 -44.04 -2.87
CA ASP A 289 11.66 -45.01 -3.16
C ASP A 289 10.58 -44.42 -4.07
N LEU A 290 10.25 -43.12 -3.88
CA LEU A 290 9.37 -42.38 -4.80
C LEU A 290 9.99 -42.29 -6.20
N TYR A 291 11.28 -41.95 -6.31
CA TYR A 291 11.98 -41.92 -7.60
C TYR A 291 11.90 -43.29 -8.31
N GLU A 292 12.16 -44.40 -7.60
CA GLU A 292 12.08 -45.73 -8.15
C GLU A 292 10.67 -46.07 -8.64
N ALA A 293 9.64 -45.79 -7.84
CA ALA A 293 8.25 -46.04 -8.21
C ALA A 293 7.81 -45.21 -9.42
N LEU A 294 8.15 -43.90 -9.45
CA LEU A 294 7.81 -43.05 -10.57
C LEU A 294 8.59 -43.34 -11.84
N SER A 295 9.81 -43.90 -11.73
CA SER A 295 10.66 -44.22 -12.91
C SER A 295 10.06 -45.29 -13.80
N ILE A 296 9.42 -46.30 -13.22
CA ILE A 296 8.82 -47.43 -13.93
C ILE A 296 7.37 -47.16 -14.37
N GLU A 297 6.74 -46.11 -13.82
CA GLU A 297 5.35 -45.80 -14.15
C GLU A 297 5.22 -45.13 -15.52
N GLU A 298 4.40 -45.71 -16.39
CA GLU A 298 4.15 -45.20 -17.76
C GLU A 298 2.92 -44.28 -17.79
N ASN A 299 1.97 -44.51 -16.90
CA ASN A 299 0.71 -43.76 -16.85
C ASN A 299 0.81 -42.55 -15.90
N TRP A 300 1.13 -41.38 -16.45
CA TRP A 300 1.31 -40.15 -15.68
C TRP A 300 0.00 -39.47 -15.37
N MET A 301 -0.84 -40.10 -14.54
CA MET A 301 -2.17 -39.59 -14.13
C MET A 301 -2.21 -39.41 -12.62
N ARG A 302 -3.09 -38.51 -12.18
CA ARG A 302 -3.21 -38.09 -10.76
C ARG A 302 -3.50 -39.27 -9.83
N ASP A 303 -4.50 -40.08 -10.17
CA ASP A 303 -4.92 -41.25 -9.38
C ASP A 303 -3.82 -42.28 -9.22
N VAL A 304 -3.01 -42.47 -10.26
CA VAL A 304 -1.84 -43.36 -10.22
C VAL A 304 -0.76 -42.81 -9.28
N ILE A 305 -0.47 -41.51 -9.36
CA ILE A 305 0.51 -40.88 -8.49
C ILE A 305 0.03 -40.89 -7.03
N GLU A 306 -1.26 -40.60 -6.78
CA GLU A 306 -1.87 -40.70 -5.45
C GLU A 306 -1.72 -42.13 -4.88
N SER A 307 -1.95 -43.19 -5.68
CA SER A 307 -1.78 -44.56 -5.26
C SER A 307 -0.32 -44.91 -4.91
N ILE A 308 0.67 -44.35 -5.64
CA ILE A 308 2.09 -44.49 -5.30
C ILE A 308 2.37 -43.86 -3.91
N PHE A 309 1.83 -42.69 -3.64
CA PHE A 309 1.98 -42.04 -2.33
C PHE A 309 1.33 -42.83 -1.20
N ASP A 310 0.15 -43.46 -1.42
CA ASP A 310 -0.54 -44.30 -0.44
C ASP A 310 0.31 -45.55 -0.11
N ASN A 311 0.95 -46.17 -1.13
CA ASN A 311 1.85 -47.27 -0.92
C ASN A 311 3.09 -46.85 -0.12
N LEU A 312 3.68 -45.71 -0.41
CA LEU A 312 4.84 -45.20 0.32
C LEU A 312 4.50 -44.83 1.77
N MET A 313 3.30 -44.26 2.01
CA MET A 313 2.81 -44.02 3.39
C MET A 313 2.74 -45.33 4.20
N THR A 314 2.26 -46.40 3.59
CA THR A 314 2.17 -47.70 4.22
C THR A 314 3.56 -48.31 4.43
N GLN A 315 4.45 -48.25 3.43
CA GLN A 315 5.79 -48.77 3.49
C GLN A 315 6.66 -48.11 4.56
N HIS A 316 6.55 -46.80 4.71
CA HIS A 316 7.36 -46.02 5.65
C HIS A 316 6.65 -45.78 7.01
N GLU A 317 5.40 -46.23 7.19
CA GLU A 317 4.57 -46.01 8.39
C GLU A 317 4.44 -44.54 8.74
N VAL A 318 4.28 -43.66 7.74
CA VAL A 318 4.18 -42.20 7.91
C VAL A 318 2.87 -41.64 7.35
N GLY A 319 2.41 -40.56 7.94
CA GLY A 319 1.29 -39.82 7.37
C GLY A 319 1.69 -38.96 6.18
N LEU A 320 0.71 -38.60 5.31
CA LEU A 320 0.90 -37.88 4.06
C LEU A 320 1.71 -36.56 4.24
N GLY A 321 1.53 -35.82 5.32
CA GLY A 321 2.26 -34.58 5.58
C GLY A 321 3.78 -34.77 5.72
N LYS A 322 4.22 -35.91 6.33
CA LYS A 322 5.64 -36.23 6.47
C LYS A 322 6.26 -36.63 5.14
N LEU A 323 5.46 -37.15 4.22
CA LEU A 323 5.90 -37.52 2.88
C LEU A 323 5.91 -36.32 1.92
N ILE A 324 4.88 -35.48 1.96
CA ILE A 324 4.77 -34.32 1.07
C ILE A 324 5.88 -33.29 1.29
N LYS A 325 6.28 -33.03 2.54
CA LYS A 325 7.23 -31.98 2.87
C LYS A 325 8.60 -32.17 2.22
N PRO A 326 9.28 -33.31 2.37
CA PRO A 326 10.57 -33.57 1.69
C PRO A 326 10.43 -33.67 0.17
N VAL A 327 9.36 -34.30 -0.34
CA VAL A 327 9.12 -34.40 -1.78
C VAL A 327 8.92 -33.01 -2.41
N ARG A 328 8.13 -32.15 -1.79
CA ARG A 328 7.95 -30.77 -2.25
C ARG A 328 9.28 -30.03 -2.30
N PHE A 329 10.07 -30.13 -1.24
CA PHE A 329 11.37 -29.50 -1.19
C PHE A 329 12.31 -30.03 -2.27
N ALA A 330 12.33 -31.34 -2.49
CA ALA A 330 13.12 -31.97 -3.56
C ALA A 330 12.71 -31.47 -4.96
N LEU A 331 11.41 -31.28 -5.20
CA LEU A 331 10.90 -30.85 -6.50
C LEU A 331 11.02 -29.35 -6.74
N SER A 332 11.02 -28.52 -5.68
CA SER A 332 10.89 -27.05 -5.81
C SER A 332 12.02 -26.25 -5.15
N GLY A 333 12.77 -26.81 -4.23
CA GLY A 333 13.65 -26.05 -3.33
C GLY A 333 12.91 -25.24 -2.28
N LEU A 334 11.56 -25.25 -2.29
CA LEU A 334 10.69 -24.45 -1.41
C LEU A 334 9.97 -25.32 -0.40
N GLY A 335 9.70 -24.76 0.79
CA GLY A 335 8.89 -25.43 1.83
C GLY A 335 7.37 -25.24 1.65
N TYR A 336 6.95 -24.50 0.65
CA TYR A 336 5.56 -24.13 0.34
C TYR A 336 5.29 -24.18 -1.16
N GLY A 337 4.03 -24.08 -1.56
CA GLY A 337 3.65 -24.12 -2.98
C GLY A 337 2.29 -24.79 -3.20
N PRO A 338 1.94 -25.11 -4.43
CA PRO A 338 0.66 -25.73 -4.79
C PRO A 338 0.52 -27.16 -4.26
N GLY A 339 -0.62 -27.81 -4.51
CA GLY A 339 -0.82 -29.22 -4.18
C GLY A 339 0.28 -30.08 -4.78
N ILE A 340 0.79 -31.07 -4.00
CA ILE A 340 1.93 -31.85 -4.45
C ILE A 340 1.62 -32.63 -5.71
N PHE A 341 0.44 -33.21 -5.81
CA PHE A 341 0.01 -33.99 -6.97
C PHE A 341 -0.15 -33.11 -8.22
N ASP A 342 -0.74 -31.91 -8.08
CA ASP A 342 -0.85 -30.95 -9.17
C ASP A 342 0.52 -30.47 -9.64
N MET A 343 1.43 -30.27 -8.68
CA MET A 343 2.84 -29.93 -9.00
C MET A 343 3.53 -31.05 -9.80
N ILE A 344 3.41 -32.29 -9.38
CA ILE A 344 4.01 -33.45 -10.04
C ILE A 344 3.45 -33.60 -11.47
N ILE A 345 2.13 -33.50 -11.60
CA ILE A 345 1.47 -33.58 -12.92
C ILE A 345 1.95 -32.46 -13.84
N LEU A 346 1.99 -31.23 -13.37
CA LEU A 346 2.33 -30.06 -14.19
C LEU A 346 3.82 -29.99 -14.53
N LEU A 347 4.71 -30.47 -13.65
CA LEU A 347 6.15 -30.62 -13.92
C LEU A 347 6.44 -31.70 -14.98
N GLY A 348 5.64 -32.76 -15.00
CA GLY A 348 5.85 -33.91 -15.85
C GLY A 348 6.92 -34.90 -15.34
N LYS A 349 6.92 -36.09 -15.91
CA LYS A 349 7.77 -37.22 -15.46
C LYS A 349 9.26 -36.86 -15.46
N ASP A 350 9.78 -36.38 -16.57
CA ASP A 350 11.22 -36.19 -16.76
C ASP A 350 11.79 -35.16 -15.74
N ARG A 351 11.14 -34.03 -15.57
CA ARG A 351 11.59 -33.02 -14.59
C ARG A 351 11.45 -33.49 -13.15
N CYS A 352 10.40 -34.26 -12.83
CA CYS A 352 10.26 -34.85 -11.50
C CYS A 352 11.40 -35.80 -11.18
N LEU A 353 11.69 -36.74 -12.07
CA LEU A 353 12.77 -37.71 -11.89
C LEU A 353 14.15 -37.07 -11.79
N GLU A 354 14.43 -36.06 -12.65
CA GLU A 354 15.68 -35.32 -12.59
C GLU A 354 15.87 -34.63 -11.22
N ARG A 355 14.83 -33.96 -10.72
CA ARG A 355 14.89 -33.19 -9.45
C ARG A 355 14.97 -34.10 -8.24
N LEU A 356 14.21 -35.20 -8.20
CA LEU A 356 14.30 -36.20 -7.14
C LEU A 356 15.71 -36.82 -7.10
N SER A 357 16.28 -37.18 -8.27
CA SER A 357 17.66 -37.71 -8.36
C SER A 357 18.72 -36.72 -7.88
N LYS A 358 18.54 -35.39 -8.17
CA LYS A 358 19.43 -34.34 -7.67
C LYS A 358 19.34 -34.19 -6.16
N ALA A 359 18.15 -34.27 -5.58
CA ALA A 359 17.95 -34.13 -4.14
C ALA A 359 18.58 -35.25 -3.33
N VAL A 360 18.58 -36.49 -3.84
CA VAL A 360 19.25 -37.66 -3.19
C VAL A 360 20.78 -37.55 -3.20
N LYS A 361 21.37 -36.77 -4.13
CA LYS A 361 22.82 -36.60 -4.26
C LYS A 361 23.39 -35.44 -3.44
N GLN A 362 22.54 -34.67 -2.76
CA GLN A 362 22.98 -33.59 -1.88
C GLN A 362 23.41 -34.07 -0.49
#